data_228a7a2883cef27388555a69cd8ffb15
#
_entry.id   228a7a2883cef27388555a69cd8ffb15
#
_cell.length_a   1.000
_cell.length_b   1.000
_cell.length_c   1.000
_cell.angle_alpha   90.00
_cell.angle_beta   90.00
_cell.angle_gamma   90.00
#
_symmetry.space_group_name_H-M   'P 1'
#
loop_
_entity.id
_entity.type
_entity.pdbx_description
1 polymer ?
#
loop_
_entity_poly.entity_id
_entity_poly.type
_entity_poly.pdbx_seq_one_letter_code
_entity_poly.pdbx_strand_id
1 'polypeptide(L)'
;MRHTTYTEIADNFCKKHNVTVKFTYTGLAANPNWGELTLRPRYRYDIKTPLGHMWGIFWDSIANKEKLLSKDPEKIAESEPTAYDILTCLGGDSYVSDDFDDFCSEYGYDNTPGPNRTKARKIWKLCLAQNEKLRRCFTEEQIEEMRDTIQ
;
A
#
# COMPACT_ATOMS: atom_id res chain seq x y z
N MET A 1 12.34 0.00 -14.46
CA MET A 1 10.98 -0.02 -13.86
C MET A 1 10.94 -1.04 -12.74
N ARG A 2 10.32 -0.68 -11.62
CA ARG A 2 10.14 -1.59 -10.49
C ARG A 2 9.03 -2.59 -10.83
N HIS A 3 9.22 -3.88 -10.45
CA HIS A 3 8.20 -4.93 -10.59
C HIS A 3 7.56 -5.01 -11.97
N THR A 4 8.36 -5.04 -13.04
CA THR A 4 7.86 -4.97 -14.43
C THR A 4 6.68 -5.90 -14.71
N THR A 5 6.80 -7.19 -14.36
CA THR A 5 5.73 -8.17 -14.59
C THR A 5 4.47 -7.85 -13.79
N TYR A 6 4.62 -7.54 -12.50
CA TYR A 6 3.50 -7.20 -11.63
C TYR A 6 2.89 -5.85 -11.98
N THR A 7 3.72 -4.91 -12.44
CA THR A 7 3.24 -3.62 -12.93
C THR A 7 2.34 -3.81 -14.15
N GLU A 8 2.73 -4.65 -15.10
CA GLU A 8 1.92 -4.97 -16.28
C GLU A 8 0.59 -5.61 -15.91
N ILE A 9 0.60 -6.54 -14.95
CA ILE A 9 -0.61 -7.19 -14.44
C ILE A 9 -1.58 -6.14 -13.88
N ALA A 10 -1.07 -5.24 -13.03
CA ALA A 10 -1.89 -4.19 -12.43
C ALA A 10 -2.40 -3.21 -13.48
N ASP A 11 -1.58 -2.82 -14.45
CA ASP A 11 -1.99 -1.92 -15.53
C ASP A 11 -3.08 -2.54 -16.40
N ASN A 12 -2.96 -3.83 -16.72
CA ASN A 12 -3.97 -4.55 -17.50
C ASN A 12 -5.29 -4.65 -16.73
N PHE A 13 -5.22 -4.92 -15.43
CA PHE A 13 -6.40 -4.94 -14.56
C PHE A 13 -7.09 -3.57 -14.55
N CYS A 14 -6.33 -2.49 -14.41
CA CYS A 14 -6.87 -1.13 -14.43
C CYS A 14 -7.56 -0.79 -15.76
N LYS A 15 -6.95 -1.16 -16.87
CA LYS A 15 -7.54 -0.94 -18.21
C LYS A 15 -8.83 -1.74 -18.39
N LYS A 16 -8.81 -3.00 -17.98
CA LYS A 16 -9.95 -3.90 -18.10
C LYS A 16 -11.16 -3.41 -17.32
N HIS A 17 -10.94 -2.89 -16.12
CA HIS A 17 -12.00 -2.52 -15.18
C HIS A 17 -12.24 -1.02 -15.05
N ASN A 18 -11.62 -0.22 -15.89
CA ASN A 18 -11.75 1.25 -15.89
C ASN A 18 -11.37 1.85 -14.52
N VAL A 19 -10.21 1.46 -14.04
CA VAL A 19 -9.64 1.92 -12.77
C VAL A 19 -8.51 2.89 -13.06
N THR A 20 -8.46 4.00 -12.32
CA THR A 20 -7.38 4.97 -12.37
C THR A 20 -6.70 5.04 -11.01
N VAL A 21 -5.38 4.90 -10.98
CA VAL A 21 -4.57 5.06 -9.78
C VAL A 21 -3.56 6.17 -10.05
N LYS A 22 -3.60 7.23 -9.23
CA LYS A 22 -2.72 8.38 -9.37
C LYS A 22 -1.92 8.57 -8.09
N PHE A 23 -0.61 8.78 -8.22
CA PHE A 23 0.28 9.10 -7.10
C PHE A 23 0.73 10.55 -7.18
N THR A 24 0.80 11.18 -6.01
CA THR A 24 1.34 12.53 -5.87
C THR A 24 2.40 12.51 -4.77
N TYR A 25 3.64 12.83 -5.14
CA TYR A 25 4.75 12.88 -4.18
C TYR A 25 4.56 14.05 -3.22
N THR A 26 4.65 13.79 -1.91
CA THR A 26 4.45 14.80 -0.86
C THR A 26 5.72 15.10 -0.07
N GLY A 27 6.85 14.50 -0.43
CA GLY A 27 8.14 14.74 0.20
C GLY A 27 8.61 13.59 1.09
N LEU A 28 9.75 13.77 1.72
CA LEU A 28 10.29 12.81 2.69
C LEU A 28 9.71 13.10 4.06
N ALA A 29 9.25 12.06 4.75
CA ALA A 29 8.73 12.18 6.10
C ALA A 29 8.93 10.88 6.88
N ALA A 30 8.90 10.97 8.20
CA ALA A 30 8.88 9.80 9.07
C ALA A 30 7.44 9.40 9.33
N ASN A 31 7.14 8.08 9.30
CA ASN A 31 5.80 7.61 9.59
C ASN A 31 5.58 7.61 11.11
N PRO A 32 4.72 8.49 11.64
CA PRO A 32 4.54 8.62 13.09
C PRO A 32 3.89 7.39 13.72
N ASN A 33 3.14 6.62 12.94
CA ASN A 33 2.46 5.42 13.44
C ASN A 33 3.44 4.27 13.74
N TRP A 34 4.58 4.26 13.09
CA TRP A 34 5.55 3.17 13.24
C TRP A 34 6.67 3.49 14.23
N GLY A 35 6.70 4.71 14.78
CA GLY A 35 7.74 5.13 15.70
C GLY A 35 9.13 5.22 15.08
N GLU A 36 9.25 5.19 13.76
CA GLU A 36 10.50 5.36 13.05
C GLU A 36 10.89 6.83 12.96
N LEU A 37 12.18 7.07 13.04
CA LEU A 37 12.75 8.40 12.77
C LEU A 37 13.30 8.52 11.35
N THR A 38 13.40 7.40 10.63
CA THR A 38 13.93 7.36 9.26
C THR A 38 12.92 7.98 8.30
N LEU A 39 13.39 8.93 7.50
CA LEU A 39 12.57 9.55 6.47
C LEU A 39 12.36 8.59 5.30
N ARG A 40 11.13 8.54 4.80
CA ARG A 40 10.74 7.73 3.63
C ARG A 40 10.01 8.60 2.62
N PRO A 41 10.05 8.26 1.32
CA PRO A 41 9.20 8.94 0.35
C PRO A 41 7.73 8.72 0.70
N ARG A 42 6.99 9.80 0.78
CA ARG A 42 5.57 9.78 1.11
C ARG A 42 4.78 10.23 -0.10
N TYR A 43 3.78 9.45 -0.48
CA TYR A 43 2.89 9.74 -1.61
C TYR A 43 1.45 9.76 -1.13
N ARG A 44 0.66 10.65 -1.72
CA ARG A 44 -0.80 10.48 -1.71
C ARG A 44 -1.15 9.64 -2.92
N TYR A 45 -2.02 8.64 -2.76
CA TYR A 45 -2.61 7.94 -3.89
C TYR A 45 -4.11 8.19 -3.96
N ASP A 46 -4.63 8.33 -5.16
CA ASP A 46 -6.04 8.50 -5.46
C ASP A 46 -6.47 7.37 -6.39
N ILE A 47 -7.56 6.68 -6.05
CA ILE A 47 -8.11 5.58 -6.83
C ILE A 47 -9.52 5.96 -7.24
N LYS A 48 -9.81 5.84 -8.53
CA LYS A 48 -11.15 6.03 -9.08
C LYS A 48 -11.56 4.77 -9.82
N THR A 49 -12.76 4.29 -9.52
CA THR A 49 -13.37 3.14 -10.18
C THR A 49 -14.82 3.46 -10.51
N PRO A 50 -15.50 2.63 -11.33
CA PRO A 50 -16.94 2.82 -11.56
C PRO A 50 -17.78 2.76 -10.28
N LEU A 51 -17.30 2.13 -9.21
CA LEU A 51 -18.01 2.01 -7.94
C LEU A 51 -17.72 3.14 -6.97
N GLY A 52 -16.64 3.90 -7.14
CA GLY A 52 -16.33 4.97 -6.23
C GLY A 52 -14.91 5.50 -6.34
N HIS A 53 -14.58 6.32 -5.37
CA HIS A 53 -13.27 6.97 -5.26
C HIS A 53 -12.78 6.88 -3.81
N MET A 54 -11.47 6.64 -3.65
CA MET A 54 -10.85 6.71 -2.34
C MET A 54 -9.43 7.25 -2.49
N TRP A 55 -8.85 7.69 -1.38
CA TRP A 55 -7.46 8.12 -1.34
C TRP A 55 -6.79 7.64 -0.06
N GLY A 56 -5.48 7.60 -0.08
CA GLY A 56 -4.69 7.22 1.09
C GLY A 56 -3.25 7.67 0.96
N ILE A 57 -2.45 7.27 1.92
CA ILE A 57 -1.02 7.59 1.97
C ILE A 57 -0.22 6.32 1.74
N PHE A 58 0.76 6.42 0.85
CA PHE A 58 1.71 5.36 0.56
C PHE A 58 3.10 5.78 1.06
N TRP A 59 3.69 4.96 1.91
CA TRP A 59 5.03 5.13 2.44
C TRP A 59 5.97 4.19 1.69
N ASP A 60 6.88 4.74 0.92
CA ASP A 60 7.78 3.94 0.11
C ASP A 60 8.99 3.44 0.90
N SER A 61 9.75 2.53 0.33
CA SER A 61 10.90 1.90 0.97
C SER A 61 12.13 2.81 1.01
N ILE A 62 13.07 2.48 1.89
CA ILE A 62 14.37 3.15 1.96
C ILE A 62 15.16 2.94 0.66
N ALA A 63 15.07 1.74 0.08
CA ALA A 63 15.73 1.44 -1.19
C ALA A 63 15.23 2.36 -2.31
N ASN A 64 13.93 2.61 -2.38
CA ASN A 64 13.36 3.52 -3.36
C ASN A 64 13.65 4.98 -3.04
N LYS A 65 13.82 5.34 -1.76
CA LYS A 65 14.30 6.67 -1.38
C LYS A 65 15.68 6.95 -1.96
N GLU A 66 16.58 6.00 -1.87
CA GLU A 66 17.94 6.14 -2.41
C GLU A 66 17.91 6.32 -3.94
N LYS A 67 17.06 5.56 -4.63
CA LYS A 67 16.85 5.72 -6.07
C LYS A 67 16.28 7.09 -6.42
N LEU A 68 15.27 7.55 -5.67
CA LEU A 68 14.62 8.84 -5.89
C LEU A 68 15.61 10.00 -5.72
N LEU A 69 16.52 9.90 -4.76
CA LEU A 69 17.53 10.94 -4.48
C LEU A 69 18.77 10.80 -5.35
N SER A 70 18.86 9.76 -6.16
CA SER A 70 19.95 9.56 -7.12
C SER A 70 19.92 10.64 -8.21
N LYS A 71 21.07 10.92 -8.80
CA LYS A 71 21.15 11.79 -9.98
C LYS A 71 20.94 11.02 -11.28
N ASP A 72 20.78 9.70 -11.22
CA ASP A 72 20.60 8.84 -12.37
C ASP A 72 19.12 8.79 -12.76
N PRO A 73 18.73 9.28 -13.97
CA PRO A 73 17.34 9.29 -14.40
C PRO A 73 16.69 7.89 -14.44
N GLU A 74 17.46 6.85 -14.75
CA GLU A 74 16.93 5.49 -14.77
C GLU A 74 16.55 5.01 -13.37
N LYS A 75 17.38 5.30 -12.37
CA LYS A 75 17.08 4.96 -10.98
C LYS A 75 15.89 5.75 -10.46
N ILE A 76 15.77 7.01 -10.80
CA ILE A 76 14.62 7.84 -10.43
C ILE A 76 13.34 7.24 -11.01
N ALA A 77 13.36 6.86 -12.29
CA ALA A 77 12.21 6.23 -12.94
C ALA A 77 11.83 4.90 -12.28
N GLU A 78 12.82 4.09 -11.86
CA GLU A 78 12.58 2.84 -11.16
C GLU A 78 11.95 3.05 -9.77
N SER A 79 12.09 4.22 -9.17
CA SER A 79 11.54 4.52 -7.85
C SER A 79 10.06 4.90 -7.88
N GLU A 80 9.51 5.20 -9.07
CA GLU A 80 8.11 5.62 -9.18
C GLU A 80 7.14 4.52 -8.74
N PRO A 81 6.19 4.81 -7.83
CA PRO A 81 5.20 3.82 -7.45
C PRO A 81 4.24 3.54 -8.60
N THR A 82 3.70 2.33 -8.61
CA THR A 82 2.77 1.87 -9.64
C THR A 82 1.46 1.41 -9.01
N ALA A 83 0.44 1.20 -9.84
CA ALA A 83 -0.85 0.70 -9.37
C ALA A 83 -0.70 -0.62 -8.61
N TYR A 84 0.28 -1.46 -8.96
CA TYR A 84 0.53 -2.71 -8.25
C TYR A 84 0.80 -2.48 -6.76
N ASP A 85 1.52 -1.42 -6.41
CA ASP A 85 1.88 -1.13 -5.01
C ASP A 85 0.65 -0.98 -4.10
N ILE A 86 -0.49 -0.59 -4.67
CA ILE A 86 -1.74 -0.43 -3.91
C ILE A 86 -2.68 -1.61 -4.16
N LEU A 87 -2.84 -2.03 -5.40
CA LEU A 87 -3.80 -3.08 -5.74
C LEU A 87 -3.44 -4.45 -5.16
N THR A 88 -2.16 -4.69 -4.86
CA THR A 88 -1.73 -5.88 -4.15
C THR A 88 -2.44 -6.05 -2.80
N CYS A 89 -2.87 -4.93 -2.18
CA CYS A 89 -3.61 -4.97 -0.92
C CYS A 89 -5.01 -5.60 -1.05
N LEU A 90 -5.55 -5.72 -2.26
CA LEU A 90 -6.86 -6.34 -2.48
C LEU A 90 -6.87 -7.83 -2.17
N GLY A 91 -5.77 -8.51 -2.36
CA GLY A 91 -5.75 -9.96 -2.18
C GLY A 91 -4.38 -10.58 -1.99
N GLY A 92 -3.33 -9.77 -1.89
CA GLY A 92 -1.97 -10.25 -1.76
C GLY A 92 -1.43 -10.23 -0.34
N ASP A 93 -0.11 -10.24 -0.24
CA ASP A 93 0.64 -10.31 1.02
C ASP A 93 0.43 -9.10 1.94
N SER A 94 -0.06 -7.99 1.40
CA SER A 94 -0.31 -6.77 2.16
C SER A 94 -1.70 -6.72 2.79
N TYR A 95 -2.47 -7.81 2.69
CA TYR A 95 -3.77 -7.87 3.33
C TYR A 95 -3.63 -7.94 4.84
N VAL A 96 -4.32 -7.04 5.53
CA VAL A 96 -4.26 -6.98 7.00
C VAL A 96 -5.22 -7.99 7.60
N SER A 97 -4.72 -8.82 8.52
CA SER A 97 -5.54 -9.82 9.21
C SER A 97 -6.67 -9.19 10.02
N ASP A 98 -7.84 -9.84 10.02
CA ASP A 98 -8.97 -9.46 10.88
C ASP A 98 -8.73 -9.83 12.34
N ASP A 99 -7.75 -10.69 12.62
CA ASP A 99 -7.36 -11.09 13.96
C ASP A 99 -6.20 -10.23 14.45
N PHE A 100 -6.40 -9.55 15.58
CA PHE A 100 -5.39 -8.65 16.14
C PHE A 100 -4.09 -9.37 16.53
N ASP A 101 -4.20 -10.57 17.10
CA ASP A 101 -3.01 -11.33 17.51
C ASP A 101 -2.19 -11.77 16.30
N ASP A 102 -2.85 -12.19 15.22
CA ASP A 102 -2.20 -12.50 13.95
C ASP A 102 -1.51 -11.26 13.36
N PHE A 103 -2.17 -10.11 13.41
CA PHE A 103 -1.59 -8.85 12.97
C PHE A 103 -0.31 -8.53 13.74
N CYS A 104 -0.33 -8.67 15.06
CA CYS A 104 0.85 -8.43 15.90
C CYS A 104 2.01 -9.38 15.54
N SER A 105 1.70 -10.65 15.31
CA SER A 105 2.70 -11.66 14.90
C SER A 105 3.32 -11.31 13.55
N GLU A 106 2.51 -10.94 12.57
CA GLU A 106 2.96 -10.66 11.21
C GLU A 106 3.86 -9.42 11.13
N TYR A 107 3.54 -8.39 11.91
CA TYR A 107 4.25 -7.10 11.84
C TYR A 107 5.19 -6.86 13.02
N GLY A 108 5.39 -7.85 13.88
CA GLY A 108 6.36 -7.75 14.97
C GLY A 108 5.95 -6.83 16.11
N TYR A 109 4.66 -6.61 16.32
CA TYR A 109 4.18 -5.82 17.44
C TYR A 109 4.03 -6.68 18.70
N ASP A 110 4.37 -6.08 19.86
CA ASP A 110 4.15 -6.69 21.16
C ASP A 110 2.68 -6.56 21.55
N ASN A 111 1.98 -7.68 21.76
CA ASN A 111 0.57 -7.71 22.15
C ASN A 111 0.38 -7.88 23.66
N THR A 112 1.43 -7.76 24.45
CA THR A 112 1.35 -7.78 25.92
C THR A 112 0.53 -6.58 26.40
N PRO A 113 -0.41 -6.75 27.36
CA PRO A 113 -1.20 -5.63 27.87
C PRO A 113 -0.34 -4.44 28.32
N GLY A 114 -0.71 -3.25 27.86
CA GLY A 114 0.01 -2.02 28.18
C GLY A 114 0.02 -1.03 27.03
N PRO A 115 0.84 0.05 27.11
CA PRO A 115 0.89 1.10 26.10
C PRO A 115 1.23 0.60 24.69
N ASN A 116 2.12 -0.37 24.57
CA ASN A 116 2.53 -0.91 23.25
C ASN A 116 1.38 -1.64 22.56
N ARG A 117 0.60 -2.41 23.32
CA ARG A 117 -0.58 -3.09 22.79
C ARG A 117 -1.65 -2.09 22.34
N THR A 118 -1.88 -1.05 23.11
CA THR A 118 -2.84 0.01 22.78
C THR A 118 -2.45 0.71 21.47
N LYS A 119 -1.18 1.03 21.31
CA LYS A 119 -0.65 1.64 20.09
C LYS A 119 -0.80 0.71 18.88
N ALA A 120 -0.43 -0.57 19.03
CA ALA A 120 -0.56 -1.56 17.97
C ALA A 120 -2.01 -1.73 17.54
N ARG A 121 -2.95 -1.77 18.49
CA ARG A 121 -4.38 -1.88 18.18
C ARG A 121 -4.90 -0.67 17.39
N LYS A 122 -4.43 0.52 17.71
CA LYS A 122 -4.78 1.74 16.97
C LYS A 122 -4.31 1.65 15.51
N ILE A 123 -3.05 1.22 15.30
CA ILE A 123 -2.49 1.04 13.97
C ILE A 123 -3.27 -0.02 13.19
N TRP A 124 -3.58 -1.14 13.82
CA TRP A 124 -4.37 -2.22 13.22
C TRP A 124 -5.74 -1.73 12.73
N LYS A 125 -6.45 -0.97 13.57
CA LYS A 125 -7.76 -0.40 13.18
C LYS A 125 -7.65 0.57 12.01
N LEU A 126 -6.60 1.38 11.95
CA LEU A 126 -6.36 2.29 10.83
C LEU A 126 -6.11 1.51 9.53
N CYS A 127 -5.33 0.43 9.61
CA CYS A 127 -5.05 -0.43 8.45
C CYS A 127 -6.32 -1.15 7.96
N LEU A 128 -7.13 -1.67 8.88
CA LEU A 128 -8.41 -2.31 8.52
C LEU A 128 -9.35 -1.32 7.83
N ALA A 129 -9.49 -0.11 8.38
CA ALA A 129 -10.34 0.92 7.80
C ALA A 129 -9.87 1.31 6.39
N GLN A 130 -8.58 1.40 6.17
CA GLN A 130 -8.01 1.73 4.87
C GLN A 130 -8.26 0.62 3.84
N ASN A 131 -8.06 -0.64 4.23
CA ASN A 131 -8.35 -1.78 3.36
C ASN A 131 -9.83 -1.87 3.02
N GLU A 132 -10.70 -1.57 3.97
CA GLU A 132 -12.15 -1.56 3.74
C GLU A 132 -12.54 -0.49 2.71
N LYS A 133 -11.97 0.70 2.80
CA LYS A 133 -12.18 1.78 1.83
C LYS A 133 -11.76 1.34 0.43
N LEU A 134 -10.60 0.69 0.33
CA LEU A 134 -10.09 0.19 -0.94
C LEU A 134 -11.04 -0.86 -1.53
N ARG A 135 -11.47 -1.83 -0.72
CA ARG A 135 -12.33 -2.92 -1.18
C ARG A 135 -13.70 -2.45 -1.63
N ARG A 136 -14.23 -1.39 -1.04
CA ARG A 136 -15.53 -0.82 -1.46
C ARG A 136 -15.52 -0.25 -2.87
N CYS A 137 -14.36 0.04 -3.42
CA CYS A 137 -14.20 0.52 -4.79
C CYS A 137 -14.21 -0.62 -5.82
N PHE A 138 -14.26 -1.89 -5.39
CA PHE A 138 -14.15 -3.05 -6.26
C PHE A 138 -15.25 -4.07 -5.95
N THR A 139 -15.61 -4.86 -6.96
CA THR A 139 -16.52 -6.00 -6.77
C THR A 139 -15.77 -7.18 -6.16
N GLU A 140 -16.51 -8.12 -5.56
CA GLU A 140 -15.92 -9.37 -5.05
C GLU A 140 -15.18 -10.14 -6.15
N GLU A 141 -15.72 -10.15 -7.37
CA GLU A 141 -15.09 -10.79 -8.52
C GLU A 141 -13.77 -10.16 -8.88
N GLN A 142 -13.70 -8.84 -8.83
CA GLN A 142 -12.45 -8.09 -9.09
C GLN A 142 -11.41 -8.36 -8.02
N ILE A 143 -11.81 -8.43 -6.76
CA ILE A 143 -10.92 -8.75 -5.64
C ILE A 143 -10.35 -10.17 -5.81
N GLU A 144 -11.17 -11.14 -6.17
CA GLU A 144 -10.73 -12.51 -6.43
C GLU A 144 -9.79 -12.58 -7.64
N GLU A 145 -10.11 -11.86 -8.73
CA GLU A 145 -9.26 -11.79 -9.92
C GLU A 145 -7.87 -11.29 -9.55
N MET A 146 -7.78 -10.22 -8.78
CA MET A 146 -6.49 -9.67 -8.37
C MET A 146 -5.74 -10.65 -7.47
N ARG A 147 -6.43 -11.30 -6.55
CA ARG A 147 -5.83 -12.32 -5.67
C ARG A 147 -5.24 -13.48 -6.45
N ASP A 148 -5.99 -14.02 -7.41
CA ASP A 148 -5.55 -15.16 -8.23
C ASP A 148 -4.40 -14.80 -9.14
N THR A 149 -4.33 -13.55 -9.59
CA THR A 149 -3.31 -13.09 -10.52
C THR A 149 -1.98 -12.81 -9.79
N ILE A 150 -2.03 -12.36 -8.53
CA ILE A 150 -0.84 -12.04 -7.74
C ILE A 150 -0.20 -13.28 -7.12
N GLN A 151 -0.98 -14.29 -6.83
CA GLN A 151 -0.46 -15.53 -6.22
C GLN A 151 0.23 -16.45 -7.22
#